data_34d4522bbb9a1a9e60e67aab0034c17e
#
_entry.id   34d4522bbb9a1a9e60e67aab0034c17e
#
_cell.length_a   1.000
_cell.length_b   1.000
_cell.length_c   1.000
_cell.angle_alpha   90.00
_cell.angle_beta   90.00
_cell.angle_gamma   90.00
#
_symmetry.space_group_name_H-M   'P 1'
#
loop_
_entity.id
_entity.type
_entity.pdbx_description
1 polymer ?
#
loop_
_entity_poly.entity_id
_entity_poly.type
_entity_poly.pdbx_seq_one_letter_code
_entity_poly.pdbx_strand_id
1 'polypeptide(L)'
;MASSRSSEPQARVRPIETADAGEVLTLQRAAFVSEALIYGGADMPPLTQTLEGLEAELVENLGCVAEVGERIVAAARARLDGELLLIGRIAVAPDMQGSGLGSLILHAVEERGREAGAREAELFTGRLSEANLRLYTREGYRETERAGGEKGEDQIFLRKSLVP
;
A
#
# COMPACT_ATOMS: atom_id res chain seq x y z
N MET A 1 -11.52 -8.92 -37.11
CA MET A 1 -10.56 -7.98 -36.82
C MET A 1 -10.12 -8.07 -35.38
N ALA A 2 -8.97 -8.59 -35.23
CA ALA A 2 -8.39 -8.57 -33.94
C ALA A 2 -8.40 -7.13 -33.48
N SER A 3 -9.27 -6.83 -32.56
CA SER A 3 -9.05 -5.66 -31.82
C SER A 3 -7.61 -5.75 -31.40
N SER A 4 -6.79 -4.90 -31.94
CA SER A 4 -5.56 -4.58 -31.32
C SER A 4 -5.90 -4.02 -29.94
N ARG A 5 -6.27 -4.89 -29.05
CA ARG A 5 -5.98 -4.61 -27.67
C ARG A 5 -4.48 -4.67 -27.66
N SER A 6 -3.90 -3.52 -28.01
CA SER A 6 -2.54 -3.30 -27.70
C SER A 6 -2.38 -3.85 -26.31
N SER A 7 -1.55 -4.84 -26.20
CA SER A 7 -1.12 -5.33 -24.93
C SER A 7 -0.70 -4.14 -24.10
N GLU A 8 -1.62 -3.64 -23.27
CA GLU A 8 -1.20 -2.81 -22.15
C GLU A 8 -0.19 -3.65 -21.42
N PRO A 9 1.05 -3.15 -21.24
CA PRO A 9 2.05 -3.92 -20.54
C PRO A 9 1.47 -4.28 -19.18
N GLN A 10 1.37 -5.58 -18.92
CA GLN A 10 0.88 -6.04 -17.63
C GLN A 10 1.87 -5.66 -16.54
N ALA A 11 1.34 -5.26 -15.41
CA ALA A 11 2.17 -4.99 -14.25
C ALA A 11 2.79 -6.29 -13.74
N ARG A 12 4.08 -6.23 -13.46
CA ARG A 12 4.81 -7.33 -12.82
C ARG A 12 5.06 -6.99 -11.37
N VAL A 13 4.71 -7.91 -10.48
CA VAL A 13 4.91 -7.71 -9.06
C VAL A 13 6.17 -8.45 -8.62
N ARG A 14 6.96 -7.78 -7.79
CA ARG A 14 8.15 -8.37 -7.17
C ARG A 14 8.36 -7.84 -5.76
N PRO A 15 9.19 -8.53 -4.95
CA PRO A 15 9.57 -7.99 -3.65
C PRO A 15 10.22 -6.62 -3.75
N ILE A 16 9.90 -5.76 -2.78
CA ILE A 16 10.55 -4.46 -2.67
C ILE A 16 11.99 -4.62 -2.20
N GLU A 17 12.88 -3.80 -2.71
CA GLU A 17 14.31 -3.83 -2.39
C GLU A 17 14.78 -2.44 -1.96
N THR A 18 15.89 -2.39 -1.22
CA THR A 18 16.47 -1.12 -0.78
C THR A 18 16.77 -0.19 -1.95
N ALA A 19 17.22 -0.74 -3.07
CA ALA A 19 17.49 0.03 -4.29
C ALA A 19 16.27 0.73 -4.86
N ASP A 20 15.06 0.31 -4.48
CA ASP A 20 13.82 0.91 -4.94
C ASP A 20 13.47 2.21 -4.21
N ALA A 21 14.17 2.54 -3.13
CA ALA A 21 13.78 3.61 -2.22
C ALA A 21 13.54 4.95 -2.91
N GLY A 22 14.40 5.35 -3.82
CA GLY A 22 14.24 6.64 -4.51
C GLY A 22 12.97 6.71 -5.33
N GLU A 23 12.71 5.71 -6.13
CA GLU A 23 11.51 5.67 -6.97
C GLU A 23 10.24 5.48 -6.14
N VAL A 24 10.31 4.62 -5.12
CA VAL A 24 9.18 4.40 -4.20
C VAL A 24 8.85 5.66 -3.43
N LEU A 25 9.85 6.43 -2.98
CA LEU A 25 9.60 7.69 -2.28
C LEU A 25 8.89 8.70 -3.19
N THR A 26 9.32 8.81 -4.45
CA THR A 26 8.69 9.68 -5.44
C THR A 26 7.23 9.27 -5.67
N LEU A 27 6.99 7.97 -5.87
CA LEU A 27 5.65 7.42 -6.02
C LEU A 27 4.78 7.70 -4.80
N GLN A 28 5.31 7.46 -3.61
CA GLN A 28 4.62 7.68 -2.36
C GLN A 28 4.15 9.12 -2.20
N ARG A 29 5.04 10.07 -2.46
CA ARG A 29 4.72 11.49 -2.36
C ARG A 29 3.63 11.87 -3.35
N ALA A 30 3.74 11.42 -4.58
CA ALA A 30 2.72 11.70 -5.60
C ALA A 30 1.37 11.10 -5.22
N ALA A 31 1.35 9.87 -4.75
CA ALA A 31 0.12 9.16 -4.42
C ALA A 31 -0.59 9.74 -3.19
N PHE A 32 0.16 10.20 -2.19
CA PHE A 32 -0.42 10.69 -0.94
C PHE A 32 -0.82 12.17 -0.96
N VAL A 33 -0.63 12.88 -2.06
CA VAL A 33 -1.13 14.26 -2.19
C VAL A 33 -2.65 14.33 -2.04
N SER A 34 -3.38 13.34 -2.59
CA SER A 34 -4.84 13.30 -2.46
C SER A 34 -5.27 13.18 -0.99
N GLU A 35 -4.55 12.39 -0.20
CA GLU A 35 -4.81 12.28 1.24
C GLU A 35 -4.53 13.61 1.95
N ALA A 36 -3.43 14.28 1.59
CA ALA A 36 -3.11 15.59 2.16
C ALA A 36 -4.21 16.61 1.89
N LEU A 37 -4.81 16.57 0.71
CA LEU A 37 -5.93 17.47 0.36
C LEU A 37 -7.19 17.15 1.17
N ILE A 38 -7.45 15.88 1.47
CA ILE A 38 -8.60 15.46 2.28
C ILE A 38 -8.42 15.91 3.74
N TYR A 39 -7.23 15.73 4.31
CA TYR A 39 -6.97 16.01 5.72
C TYR A 39 -6.41 17.40 6.00
N GLY A 40 -6.15 18.19 4.97
CA GLY A 40 -5.78 19.60 5.11
C GLY A 40 -4.34 19.85 5.57
N GLY A 41 -3.42 18.89 5.38
CA GLY A 41 -2.04 19.08 5.79
C GLY A 41 -1.05 18.28 4.96
N ALA A 42 0.14 18.84 4.75
CA ALA A 42 1.22 18.20 4.00
C ALA A 42 2.31 17.62 4.92
N ASP A 43 2.07 17.60 6.21
CA ASP A 43 3.02 17.13 7.23
C ASP A 43 2.84 15.66 7.61
N MET A 44 2.00 14.93 6.89
CA MET A 44 1.78 13.51 7.16
C MET A 44 3.03 12.67 6.81
N PRO A 45 3.29 11.60 7.57
CA PRO A 45 4.51 10.82 7.41
C PRO A 45 4.84 10.36 6.00
N PRO A 46 3.88 9.93 5.15
CA PRO A 46 4.22 9.54 3.78
C PRO A 46 4.81 10.65 2.94
N LEU A 47 4.52 11.91 3.25
CA LEU A 47 5.01 13.06 2.50
C LEU A 47 6.33 13.61 3.05
N THR A 48 6.63 13.35 4.33
CA THR A 48 7.79 13.90 5.01
C THR A 48 8.93 12.89 5.22
N GLN A 49 8.70 11.62 4.93
CA GLN A 49 9.71 10.59 5.05
C GLN A 49 10.96 10.94 4.23
N THR A 50 12.14 10.74 4.80
CA THR A 50 13.40 10.97 4.10
C THR A 50 13.81 9.75 3.29
N LEU A 51 14.69 9.96 2.31
CA LEU A 51 15.23 8.84 1.54
C LEU A 51 16.01 7.86 2.44
N GLU A 52 16.85 8.37 3.33
CA GLU A 52 17.60 7.54 4.27
C GLU A 52 16.68 6.73 5.18
N GLY A 53 15.59 7.36 5.65
CA GLY A 53 14.59 6.67 6.48
C GLY A 53 13.91 5.54 5.72
N LEU A 54 13.57 5.78 4.46
CA LEU A 54 12.96 4.75 3.63
C LEU A 54 13.94 3.62 3.32
N GLU A 55 15.18 3.95 2.98
CA GLU A 55 16.19 2.92 2.75
C GLU A 55 16.35 2.00 3.96
N ALA A 56 16.39 2.57 5.15
CA ALA A 56 16.47 1.79 6.38
C ALA A 56 15.23 0.90 6.58
N GLU A 57 14.04 1.42 6.28
CA GLU A 57 12.78 0.68 6.40
C GLU A 57 12.72 -0.49 5.43
N LEU A 58 13.33 -0.38 4.25
CA LEU A 58 13.27 -1.43 3.22
C LEU A 58 14.18 -2.62 3.49
N VAL A 59 15.09 -2.52 4.45
CA VAL A 59 15.90 -3.67 4.87
C VAL A 59 14.96 -4.72 5.48
N GLU A 60 14.95 -5.92 4.92
CA GLU A 60 14.08 -7.03 5.37
C GLU A 60 12.57 -6.75 5.32
N ASN A 61 12.14 -5.81 4.50
CA ASN A 61 10.73 -5.49 4.35
C ASN A 61 10.01 -6.55 3.52
N LEU A 62 8.78 -6.91 3.91
CA LEU A 62 7.94 -7.88 3.20
C LEU A 62 7.05 -7.22 2.13
N GLY A 63 7.28 -5.96 1.83
CA GLY A 63 6.53 -5.24 0.82
C GLY A 63 6.83 -5.68 -0.60
N CYS A 64 6.05 -5.15 -1.51
CA CYS A 64 6.15 -5.42 -2.94
C CYS A 64 6.06 -4.14 -3.74
N VAL A 65 6.57 -4.19 -4.96
CA VAL A 65 6.34 -3.16 -5.97
C VAL A 65 5.71 -3.81 -7.20
N ALA A 66 4.94 -3.03 -7.94
CA ALA A 66 4.41 -3.43 -9.25
C ALA A 66 5.05 -2.54 -10.31
N GLU A 67 5.58 -3.16 -11.35
CA GLU A 67 6.26 -2.47 -12.44
C GLU A 67 5.49 -2.63 -13.74
N VAL A 68 5.41 -1.53 -14.49
CA VAL A 68 4.98 -1.55 -15.88
C VAL A 68 6.18 -1.07 -16.69
N GLY A 69 6.75 -1.96 -17.49
CA GLY A 69 8.04 -1.71 -18.10
C GLY A 69 9.11 -1.56 -17.02
N GLU A 70 9.81 -0.45 -17.03
CA GLU A 70 10.84 -0.13 -16.02
C GLU A 70 10.34 0.82 -14.93
N ARG A 71 9.04 1.14 -14.96
CA ARG A 71 8.45 2.10 -14.03
C ARG A 71 7.72 1.40 -12.89
N ILE A 72 8.02 1.78 -11.66
CA ILE A 72 7.24 1.35 -10.50
C ILE A 72 5.95 2.18 -10.45
N VAL A 73 4.82 1.51 -10.55
CA VAL A 73 3.50 2.15 -10.59
C VAL A 73 2.67 1.89 -9.34
N ALA A 74 3.07 0.95 -8.51
CA ALA A 74 2.44 0.71 -7.22
C ALA A 74 3.45 0.11 -6.25
N ALA A 75 3.23 0.35 -4.97
CA ALA A 75 4.08 -0.20 -3.91
C ALA A 75 3.28 -0.32 -2.62
N ALA A 76 3.70 -1.23 -1.77
CA ALA A 76 3.20 -1.34 -0.40
C ALA A 76 4.30 -1.92 0.45
N ARG A 77 4.28 -1.59 1.74
CA ARG A 77 5.24 -2.11 2.71
C ARG A 77 4.55 -3.00 3.72
N ALA A 78 5.30 -3.93 4.28
CA ALA A 78 4.77 -4.82 5.30
C ALA A 78 5.87 -5.34 6.20
N ARG A 79 5.51 -5.63 7.43
CA ARG A 79 6.39 -6.29 8.39
C ARG A 79 5.58 -7.23 9.27
N LEU A 80 6.23 -8.24 9.82
CA LEU A 80 5.59 -9.15 10.77
C LEU A 80 5.74 -8.64 12.20
N ASP A 81 4.65 -8.77 12.94
CA ASP A 81 4.63 -8.65 14.39
C ASP A 81 4.01 -9.96 14.90
N GLY A 82 4.87 -10.92 15.24
CA GLY A 82 4.40 -12.29 15.51
C GLY A 82 3.81 -12.92 14.25
N GLU A 83 2.54 -13.30 14.32
CA GLU A 83 1.80 -13.85 13.17
C GLU A 83 0.92 -12.81 12.46
N LEU A 84 1.02 -11.55 12.88
CA LEU A 84 0.27 -10.44 12.29
C LEU A 84 1.13 -9.70 11.28
N LEU A 85 0.66 -9.64 10.04
CA LEU A 85 1.29 -8.85 8.99
C LEU A 85 0.75 -7.43 9.04
N LEU A 86 1.62 -6.48 9.33
CA LEU A 86 1.27 -5.07 9.34
C LEU A 86 1.57 -4.48 7.97
N ILE A 87 0.52 -4.12 7.24
CA ILE A 87 0.63 -3.58 5.88
C ILE A 87 0.40 -2.08 5.91
N GLY A 88 1.22 -1.34 5.19
CA GLY A 88 1.07 0.10 5.11
C GLY A 88 1.68 0.70 3.86
N ARG A 89 1.50 2.01 3.73
CA ARG A 89 2.05 2.80 2.61
C ARG A 89 1.66 2.24 1.24
N ILE A 90 0.41 1.81 1.09
CA ILE A 90 -0.10 1.37 -0.21
C ILE A 90 -0.23 2.61 -1.09
N ALA A 91 0.49 2.61 -2.19
CA ALA A 91 0.53 3.74 -3.11
C ALA A 91 0.36 3.26 -4.54
N VAL A 92 -0.45 3.96 -5.31
CA VAL A 92 -0.62 3.72 -6.75
C VAL A 92 -0.37 5.05 -7.46
N ALA A 93 0.40 5.02 -8.53
CA ALA A 93 0.70 6.21 -9.31
C ALA A 93 -0.61 6.92 -9.72
N PRO A 94 -0.68 8.26 -9.60
CA PRO A 94 -1.93 8.98 -9.88
C PRO A 94 -2.52 8.73 -11.26
N ASP A 95 -1.68 8.52 -12.26
CA ASP A 95 -2.12 8.23 -13.64
C ASP A 95 -2.55 6.77 -13.85
N MET A 96 -2.37 5.91 -12.86
CA MET A 96 -2.68 4.48 -12.93
C MET A 96 -3.79 4.08 -11.98
N GLN A 97 -4.42 5.02 -11.30
CA GLN A 97 -5.51 4.72 -10.38
C GLN A 97 -6.74 4.23 -11.14
N GLY A 98 -7.50 3.34 -10.50
CA GLY A 98 -8.67 2.72 -11.13
C GLY A 98 -8.35 1.55 -12.05
N SER A 99 -7.09 1.09 -12.07
CA SER A 99 -6.64 -0.01 -12.93
C SER A 99 -6.52 -1.35 -12.21
N GLY A 100 -6.89 -1.43 -10.93
CA GLY A 100 -6.78 -2.65 -10.13
C GLY A 100 -5.42 -2.87 -9.48
N LEU A 101 -4.52 -1.91 -9.57
CA LEU A 101 -3.17 -2.05 -8.99
C LEU A 101 -3.18 -2.10 -7.47
N GLY A 102 -4.11 -1.40 -6.82
CA GLY A 102 -4.25 -1.46 -5.37
C GLY A 102 -4.53 -2.88 -4.89
N SER A 103 -5.47 -3.57 -5.52
CA SER A 103 -5.78 -4.96 -5.21
C SER A 103 -4.62 -5.88 -5.53
N LEU A 104 -3.97 -5.68 -6.67
CA LEU A 104 -2.84 -6.49 -7.11
C LEU A 104 -1.70 -6.43 -6.09
N ILE A 105 -1.32 -5.23 -5.67
CA ILE A 105 -0.21 -5.06 -4.73
C ILE A 105 -0.56 -5.60 -3.34
N LEU A 106 -1.80 -5.41 -2.93
CA LEU A 106 -2.28 -5.92 -1.64
C LEU A 106 -2.21 -7.45 -1.60
N HIS A 107 -2.70 -8.12 -2.65
CA HIS A 107 -2.64 -9.58 -2.74
C HIS A 107 -1.20 -10.10 -2.74
N ALA A 108 -0.29 -9.42 -3.42
CA ALA A 108 1.11 -9.80 -3.48
C ALA A 108 1.77 -9.72 -2.10
N VAL A 109 1.49 -8.67 -1.36
CA VAL A 109 2.02 -8.49 0.00
C VAL A 109 1.43 -9.53 0.96
N GLU A 110 0.14 -9.80 0.85
CA GLU A 110 -0.51 -10.86 1.64
C GLU A 110 0.15 -12.21 1.39
N GLU A 111 0.43 -12.53 0.14
CA GLU A 111 1.06 -13.80 -0.22
C GLU A 111 2.47 -13.92 0.37
N ARG A 112 3.25 -12.85 0.29
CA ARG A 112 4.56 -12.82 0.94
C ARG A 112 4.45 -12.99 2.46
N GLY A 113 3.43 -12.37 3.05
CA GLY A 113 3.16 -12.52 4.47
C GLY A 113 2.85 -13.97 4.84
N ARG A 114 2.00 -14.64 4.06
CA ARG A 114 1.69 -16.06 4.27
C ARG A 114 2.93 -16.93 4.22
N GLU A 115 3.77 -16.71 3.21
CA GLU A 115 5.02 -17.46 3.05
C GLU A 115 5.97 -17.23 4.24
N ALA A 116 5.90 -16.06 4.87
CA ALA A 116 6.71 -15.73 6.05
C ALA A 116 6.07 -16.17 7.36
N GLY A 117 4.88 -16.78 7.33
CA GLY A 117 4.21 -17.31 8.51
C GLY A 117 3.08 -16.44 9.06
N ALA A 118 2.69 -15.40 8.37
CA ALA A 118 1.58 -14.56 8.81
C ALA A 118 0.25 -15.33 8.72
N ARG A 119 -0.58 -15.16 9.74
CA ARG A 119 -1.91 -15.77 9.79
C ARG A 119 -3.02 -14.73 9.69
N GLU A 120 -2.70 -13.49 9.93
CA GLU A 120 -3.61 -12.35 9.84
C GLU A 120 -2.88 -11.15 9.24
N ALA A 121 -3.60 -10.28 8.58
CA ALA A 121 -3.10 -8.98 8.13
C ALA A 121 -3.89 -7.87 8.77
N GLU A 122 -3.20 -6.78 9.08
CA GLU A 122 -3.80 -5.55 9.59
C GLU A 122 -3.31 -4.36 8.77
N LEU A 123 -4.22 -3.45 8.51
CA LEU A 123 -3.89 -2.15 7.97
C LEU A 123 -4.81 -1.10 8.60
N PHE A 124 -4.46 0.16 8.43
CA PHE A 124 -5.31 1.23 8.90
C PHE A 124 -5.37 2.34 7.86
N THR A 125 -6.44 3.13 7.96
CA THR A 125 -6.60 4.32 7.13
C THR A 125 -7.39 5.37 7.92
N GLY A 126 -7.39 6.59 7.44
CA GLY A 126 -8.18 7.64 8.04
C GLY A 126 -9.67 7.50 7.72
N ARG A 127 -10.51 7.96 8.62
CA ARG A 127 -11.98 7.92 8.50
C ARG A 127 -12.50 8.54 7.21
N LEU A 128 -11.80 9.56 6.70
CA LEU A 128 -12.23 10.30 5.51
C LEU A 128 -11.72 9.69 4.21
N SER A 129 -10.91 8.65 4.28
CA SER A 129 -10.31 7.99 3.11
C SER A 129 -11.26 6.95 2.53
N GLU A 130 -12.37 7.40 1.94
CA GLU A 130 -13.44 6.53 1.46
C GLU A 130 -12.99 5.52 0.40
N ALA A 131 -12.12 5.93 -0.51
CA ALA A 131 -11.61 5.04 -1.55
C ALA A 131 -10.80 3.89 -0.95
N ASN A 132 -9.99 4.16 0.07
CA ASN A 132 -9.23 3.14 0.76
C ASN A 132 -10.16 2.18 1.51
N LEU A 133 -11.16 2.70 2.21
CA LEU A 133 -12.12 1.88 2.92
C LEU A 133 -12.87 0.95 1.97
N ARG A 134 -13.26 1.43 0.79
CA ARG A 134 -13.91 0.60 -0.22
C ARG A 134 -12.99 -0.51 -0.73
N LEU A 135 -11.74 -0.18 -1.00
CA LEU A 135 -10.75 -1.16 -1.45
C LEU A 135 -10.58 -2.26 -0.41
N TYR A 136 -10.31 -1.88 0.83
CA TYR A 136 -10.02 -2.86 1.89
C TYR A 136 -11.23 -3.74 2.20
N THR A 137 -12.42 -3.15 2.26
CA THR A 137 -13.65 -3.92 2.47
C THR A 137 -13.87 -4.91 1.34
N ARG A 138 -13.69 -4.50 0.09
CA ARG A 138 -13.81 -5.37 -1.07
C ARG A 138 -12.81 -6.52 -1.03
N GLU A 139 -11.61 -6.28 -0.49
CA GLU A 139 -10.55 -7.28 -0.40
C GLU A 139 -10.66 -8.16 0.86
N GLY A 140 -11.76 -8.05 1.60
CA GLY A 140 -12.07 -8.94 2.71
C GLY A 140 -11.63 -8.45 4.08
N TYR A 141 -11.17 -7.22 4.20
CA TYR A 141 -10.82 -6.63 5.49
C TYR A 141 -12.08 -6.17 6.21
N ARG A 142 -12.09 -6.35 7.53
CA ARG A 142 -13.18 -5.92 8.40
C ARG A 142 -12.64 -4.97 9.45
N GLU A 143 -13.41 -3.93 9.74
CA GLU A 143 -13.07 -2.97 10.77
C GLU A 143 -13.03 -3.65 12.14
N THR A 144 -11.96 -3.43 12.88
CA THR A 144 -11.77 -4.00 14.22
C THR A 144 -11.73 -2.93 15.30
N GLU A 145 -11.23 -1.75 15.00
CA GLU A 145 -10.97 -0.73 16.00
C GLU A 145 -10.95 0.66 15.36
N ARG A 146 -11.36 1.66 16.13
CA ARG A 146 -11.16 3.07 15.77
C ARG A 146 -10.34 3.74 16.85
N ALA A 147 -9.27 4.43 16.46
CA ALA A 147 -8.48 5.24 17.36
C ALA A 147 -8.77 6.71 17.06
N GLY A 148 -9.26 7.45 18.05
CA GLY A 148 -9.48 8.89 17.93
C GLY A 148 -8.17 9.66 18.11
N GLY A 149 -7.84 10.53 17.16
CA GLY A 149 -6.74 11.46 17.30
C GLY A 149 -7.21 12.78 17.89
N GLU A 150 -6.32 13.51 18.54
CA GLU A 150 -6.61 14.83 19.12
C GLU A 150 -7.11 15.86 18.11
N LYS A 151 -6.94 15.63 16.83
CA LYS A 151 -7.36 16.51 15.74
C LYS A 151 -8.54 15.97 14.93
N GLY A 152 -9.31 15.04 15.48
CA GLY A 152 -10.42 14.42 14.77
C GLY A 152 -9.99 13.48 13.66
N GLU A 153 -8.74 13.08 13.66
CA GLU A 153 -8.20 12.09 12.73
C GLU A 153 -8.46 10.71 13.31
N ASP A 154 -9.69 10.24 13.15
CA ASP A 154 -10.01 8.88 13.53
C ASP A 154 -9.31 7.92 12.57
N GLN A 155 -8.46 7.07 13.11
CA GLN A 155 -7.86 5.98 12.37
C GLN A 155 -8.76 4.76 12.49
N ILE A 156 -9.03 4.14 11.36
CA ILE A 156 -9.81 2.91 11.30
C ILE A 156 -8.86 1.77 11.03
N PHE A 157 -8.82 0.80 11.95
CA PHE A 157 -8.02 -0.41 11.80
C PHE A 157 -8.89 -1.52 11.24
N LEU A 158 -8.34 -2.25 10.29
CA LEU A 158 -9.04 -3.36 9.63
C LEU A 158 -8.14 -4.59 9.62
N ARG A 159 -8.76 -5.74 9.75
CA ARG A 159 -8.05 -7.03 9.73
C ARG A 159 -8.69 -8.01 8.75
N LYS A 160 -7.86 -8.94 8.32
CA LYS A 160 -8.27 -10.03 7.44
C LYS A 160 -7.50 -11.29 7.84
N SER A 161 -8.21 -12.43 7.90
CA SER A 161 -7.54 -13.71 8.07
C SER A 161 -6.81 -14.09 6.79
N LEU A 162 -5.57 -14.54 6.91
CA LEU A 162 -4.75 -15.03 5.80
C LEU A 162 -4.73 -16.56 5.72
N VAL A 163 -5.45 -17.23 6.62
CA VAL A 163 -5.60 -18.69 6.63
C VAL A 163 -7.01 -19.06 6.26
N PRO A 164 -7.23 -20.26 5.68
CA PRO A 164 -8.57 -20.73 5.33
C PRO A 164 -9.52 -20.81 6.51
#